data_bc5c1c1a02f11812fdef946d4a22f541
#
_entry.id   bc5c1c1a02f11812fdef946d4a22f541
#
_cell.length_a   1.000
_cell.length_b   1.000
_cell.length_c   1.000
_cell.angle_alpha   90.00
_cell.angle_beta   90.00
_cell.angle_gamma   90.00
#
_symmetry.space_group_name_H-M   'P 1'
#
loop_
_entity.id
_entity.type
_entity.pdbx_description
1 polymer ?
#
loop_
_entity_poly.entity_id
_entity_poly.type
_entity_poly.pdbx_seq_one_letter_code
_entity_poly.pdbx_strand_id
1 'polypeptide(L)' 'MQIWEYKLVQGWLTEDQLAALGSEGWELVTTVVGMGNRNMAFYFKRPRSV' A
#
# COMPACT_ATOMS: atom_id res chain seq x y z
N MET A 1 14.89 17.43 -2.67
CA MET A 1 13.68 16.85 -3.25
C MET A 1 13.34 15.56 -2.56
N GLN A 2 12.07 15.39 -2.18
CA GLN A 2 11.64 14.15 -1.54
C GLN A 2 11.47 13.04 -2.58
N ILE A 3 12.05 11.90 -2.33
CA ILE A 3 11.88 10.72 -3.18
C ILE A 3 11.01 9.72 -2.44
N TRP A 4 10.07 9.13 -3.16
CA TRP A 4 9.08 8.22 -2.58
C TRP A 4 9.30 6.81 -3.10
N GLU A 5 9.12 5.84 -2.22
CA GLU A 5 9.01 4.44 -2.62
C GLU A 5 7.54 4.08 -2.69
N TYR A 6 7.19 3.24 -3.64
CA TYR A 6 5.80 2.80 -3.82
C TYR A 6 5.72 1.30 -3.71
N LYS A 7 4.61 0.83 -3.15
CA LYS A 7 4.37 -0.59 -2.99
C LYS A 7 2.93 -0.90 -3.38
N LEU A 8 2.77 -1.94 -4.18
CA LEU A 8 1.47 -2.41 -4.60
C LEU A 8 1.21 -3.76 -3.94
N VAL A 9 0.11 -3.87 -3.22
CA VAL A 9 -0.32 -5.12 -2.62
C VAL A 9 -1.66 -5.49 -3.19
N GLN A 10 -1.75 -6.65 -3.81
CA GLN A 10 -2.98 -7.16 -4.38
C GLN A 10 -3.66 -8.10 -3.41
N GLY A 11 -4.99 -8.11 -3.42
CA GLY A 11 -5.79 -8.98 -2.57
C GLY A 11 -6.27 -8.26 -1.33
N TRP A 12 -6.82 -9.04 -0.40
CA TRP A 12 -7.37 -8.47 0.84
C TRP A 12 -6.28 -8.38 1.89
N LEU A 13 -6.27 -7.25 2.60
CA LEU A 13 -5.37 -7.05 3.72
C LEU A 13 -6.16 -7.09 5.01
N THR A 14 -5.61 -7.77 6.01
CA THR A 14 -6.18 -7.74 7.35
C THR A 14 -5.70 -6.49 8.07
N GLU A 15 -6.39 -6.17 9.16
CA GLU A 15 -5.97 -5.03 9.99
C GLU A 15 -4.54 -5.20 10.50
N ASP A 16 -4.18 -6.44 10.88
CA ASP A 16 -2.83 -6.71 11.36
C ASP A 16 -1.79 -6.49 10.28
N GLN A 17 -2.11 -6.85 9.05
CA GLN A 17 -1.20 -6.63 7.93
C GLN A 17 -1.03 -5.15 7.64
N LEU A 18 -2.12 -4.39 7.70
CA LEU A 18 -2.05 -2.94 7.53
C LEU A 18 -1.20 -2.30 8.63
N ALA A 19 -1.37 -2.74 9.85
CA ALA A 19 -0.59 -2.22 10.96
C ALA A 19 0.90 -2.52 10.78
N ALA A 20 1.22 -3.71 10.29
CA ALA A 20 2.61 -4.07 10.04
C ALA A 20 3.23 -3.17 8.97
N LEU A 21 2.49 -2.89 7.91
CA LEU A 21 2.98 -1.99 6.86
C LEU A 21 3.19 -0.59 7.41
N GLY A 22 2.26 -0.11 8.23
CA GLY A 22 2.41 1.20 8.85
C GLY A 22 3.62 1.30 9.73
N SER A 23 3.94 0.23 10.47
CA SER A 23 5.12 0.25 11.34
C SER A 23 6.42 0.24 10.54
N GLU A 24 6.36 -0.14 9.26
CA GLU A 24 7.51 -0.05 8.37
C GLU A 24 7.59 1.29 7.66
N GLY A 25 6.69 2.21 7.99
CA GLY A 25 6.68 3.54 7.40
C GLY A 25 5.80 3.70 6.17
N TRP A 26 5.07 2.65 5.79
CA TRP A 26 4.22 2.71 4.61
C TRP A 26 2.92 3.46 4.91
N GLU A 27 2.54 4.33 3.99
CA GLU A 27 1.30 5.09 4.09
C GLU A 27 0.37 4.65 2.95
N LEU A 28 -0.86 4.32 3.30
CA LEU A 28 -1.84 3.93 2.29
C LEU A 28 -2.25 5.15 1.48
N VAL A 29 -2.08 5.07 0.17
CA VAL A 29 -2.44 6.17 -0.73
C VAL A 29 -3.86 6.01 -1.21
N THR A 30 -4.19 4.82 -1.70
CA THR A 30 -5.52 4.58 -2.23
C THR A 30 -5.74 3.09 -2.39
N THR A 31 -7.00 2.73 -2.57
CA THR A 31 -7.38 1.36 -2.92
C THR A 31 -8.14 1.40 -4.24
N VAL A 32 -7.96 0.36 -5.04
CA VAL A 32 -8.63 0.24 -6.32
C VAL A 32 -9.24 -1.16 -6.40
N VAL A 33 -10.50 -1.22 -6.85
CA VAL A 33 -11.14 -2.50 -7.11
C VAL A 33 -11.06 -2.76 -8.60
N GLY A 34 -10.48 -3.90 -8.97
CA GLY A 34 -10.34 -4.25 -10.36
C GLY A 34 -11.70 -4.53 -11.00
N MET A 35 -11.90 -4.00 -12.19
CA MET A 35 -13.14 -4.21 -12.90
C MET A 35 -13.21 -5.65 -13.39
N GLY A 36 -14.28 -6.33 -13.01
CA GLY A 36 -14.57 -7.64 -13.54
C GLY A 36 -13.98 -8.82 -12.80
N ASN A 37 -13.13 -8.64 -11.82
CA ASN A 37 -12.53 -9.78 -11.13
C ASN A 37 -12.47 -9.67 -9.62
N ARG A 38 -13.09 -8.69 -9.02
CA ARG A 38 -13.20 -8.55 -7.57
C ARG A 38 -11.87 -8.45 -6.82
N ASN A 39 -10.79 -8.32 -7.52
CA ASN A 39 -9.50 -8.15 -6.86
C ASN A 39 -9.34 -6.71 -6.42
N MET A 40 -8.78 -6.54 -5.23
CA MET A 40 -8.47 -5.22 -4.73
C MET A 40 -6.96 -5.01 -4.79
N ALA A 41 -6.57 -3.79 -5.05
CA ALA A 41 -5.18 -3.39 -5.00
C ALA A 41 -5.03 -2.25 -4.01
N PHE A 42 -4.02 -2.35 -3.16
CA PHE A 42 -3.73 -1.33 -2.17
C PHE A 42 -2.40 -0.70 -2.53
N TYR A 43 -2.39 0.62 -2.68
CA TYR A 43 -1.20 1.36 -3.07
C TYR A 43 -0.65 2.09 -1.85
N PHE A 44 0.63 1.85 -1.58
CA PHE A 44 1.32 2.45 -0.46
C PHE A 44 2.50 3.25 -0.93
N LYS A 45 2.89 4.23 -0.14
CA LYS A 45 4.12 4.99 -0.38
C LYS A 45 4.82 5.23 0.94
N ARG A 46 6.10 5.49 0.86
CA ARG A 46 6.85 5.97 2.02
C ARG A 46 8.04 6.78 1.54
N PRO A 47 8.53 7.71 2.37
CA PRO A 47 9.73 8.46 2.00
C PRO A 47 10.92 7.53 1.88
N ARG A 48 11.68 7.71 0.82
CA ARG A 48 12.87 6.91 0.62
C ARG A 48 14.05 7.56 1.33
N SER A 49 14.73 6.77 2.14
CA SER A 49 15.97 7.20 2.75
C SER A 49 17.07 7.27 1.70
N VAL A 50 17.76 8.40 1.66
CA VAL A 50 18.83 8.59 0.70
C VAL A 50 20.16 8.61 1.42
#